data_733b1ee3bb0b912ab1ecc0a7ea019269
#
_entry.id   733b1ee3bb0b912ab1ecc0a7ea019269
#
_cell.length_a   1.000
_cell.length_b   1.000
_cell.length_c   1.000
_cell.angle_alpha   90.00
_cell.angle_beta   90.00
_cell.angle_gamma   90.00
#
_symmetry.space_group_name_H-M   'P 1'
#
loop_
_entity.id
_entity.type
_entity.pdbx_description
1 polymer ?
#
loop_
_entity_poly.entity_id
_entity_poly.type
_entity_poly.pdbx_seq_one_letter_code
_entity_poly.pdbx_strand_id
1 'polypeptide(L)'
;PELKDALQPNTVVVSIMQANNEIGTIEPIDQIVKTVRHYRKENVKKGIENTVKDFSLLEYPLIHVDATQAFQYLPVRIVKPEVELMTLSSGKIYGPRGIALLFVRNNIGFTPTMPGGGQEGGRRGGTEATSLIVGFAKAVEETVALREKESIRLKKVLEIGKIELAKKIPTAKLLGHPTNRLPNNLCFSIEDVESEYLVLELSAKKIYASSRSSCKSESTSDSEVDSHVIMAIGGSPTDGTVRLSFGRDTKETDVRRAIAVIAEATEKWKSWSHAHKVNLTCQKPPISKS
;
A
#
# COMPACT_ATOMS: atom_id res chain seq x y z
N PRO A 1 8.11 -17.80 -8.26
CA PRO A 1 7.51 -19.15 -8.09
C PRO A 1 6.00 -19.03 -7.85
N GLU A 2 5.55 -18.40 -6.78
CA GLU A 2 4.14 -18.31 -6.33
C GLU A 2 3.17 -17.83 -7.41
N LEU A 3 3.51 -16.76 -8.14
CA LEU A 3 2.67 -16.28 -9.23
C LEU A 3 2.48 -17.35 -10.32
N LYS A 4 3.55 -18.08 -10.67
CA LYS A 4 3.49 -19.10 -11.70
C LYS A 4 2.54 -20.25 -11.30
N ASP A 5 2.58 -20.61 -10.01
CA ASP A 5 1.76 -21.69 -9.46
C ASP A 5 0.29 -21.29 -9.30
N ALA A 6 0.04 -19.96 -9.10
CA ALA A 6 -1.30 -19.41 -9.00
C ALA A 6 -2.02 -19.20 -10.35
N LEU A 7 -1.29 -19.18 -11.47
CA LEU A 7 -1.88 -18.99 -12.80
C LEU A 7 -2.66 -20.22 -13.25
N GLN A 8 -3.94 -20.02 -13.57
CA GLN A 8 -4.87 -21.05 -14.03
C GLN A 8 -5.33 -20.77 -15.47
N PRO A 9 -5.80 -21.79 -16.23
CA PRO A 9 -6.29 -21.59 -17.60
C PRO A 9 -7.42 -20.57 -17.74
N ASN A 10 -8.20 -20.36 -16.68
CA ASN A 10 -9.29 -19.39 -16.60
C ASN A 10 -8.89 -18.07 -15.91
N THR A 11 -7.61 -17.86 -15.64
CA THR A 11 -7.14 -16.57 -15.11
C THR A 11 -7.29 -15.48 -16.16
N VAL A 12 -8.09 -14.45 -15.89
CA VAL A 12 -8.39 -13.35 -16.82
C VAL A 12 -7.53 -12.12 -16.55
N VAL A 13 -7.25 -11.83 -15.29
CA VAL A 13 -6.47 -10.65 -14.87
C VAL A 13 -5.49 -11.04 -13.77
N VAL A 14 -4.27 -10.54 -13.88
CA VAL A 14 -3.28 -10.51 -12.79
C VAL A 14 -3.18 -9.06 -12.32
N SER A 15 -3.72 -8.77 -11.16
CA SER A 15 -3.72 -7.43 -10.56
C SER A 15 -2.72 -7.38 -9.41
N ILE A 16 -1.70 -6.53 -9.54
CA ILE A 16 -0.58 -6.44 -8.59
C ILE A 16 -0.35 -4.99 -8.21
N MET A 17 -0.21 -4.70 -6.92
CA MET A 17 0.31 -3.42 -6.44
C MET A 17 1.81 -3.32 -6.77
N GLN A 18 2.25 -2.23 -7.40
CA GLN A 18 3.69 -2.00 -7.62
C GLN A 18 4.44 -1.81 -6.30
N ALA A 19 3.77 -1.28 -5.28
CA ALA A 19 4.28 -1.26 -3.92
C ALA A 19 3.11 -1.39 -2.93
N ASN A 20 3.30 -2.22 -1.92
CA ASN A 20 2.26 -2.47 -0.92
C ASN A 20 2.03 -1.23 -0.04
N ASN A 21 0.79 -0.89 0.22
CA ASN A 21 0.39 0.31 0.97
C ASN A 21 0.59 0.18 2.49
N GLU A 22 0.68 -1.03 3.02
CA GLU A 22 0.86 -1.27 4.46
C GLU A 22 2.32 -1.41 4.83
N ILE A 23 3.01 -2.39 4.24
CA ILE A 23 4.38 -2.74 4.58
C ILE A 23 5.44 -2.06 3.70
N GLY A 24 5.01 -1.37 2.64
CA GLY A 24 5.88 -0.63 1.74
C GLY A 24 6.73 -1.47 0.78
N THR A 25 6.64 -2.79 0.80
CA THR A 25 7.40 -3.67 -0.10
C THR A 25 7.14 -3.33 -1.55
N ILE A 26 8.20 -3.27 -2.36
CA ILE A 26 8.15 -2.99 -3.80
C ILE A 26 8.17 -4.33 -4.55
N GLU A 27 7.18 -4.53 -5.42
CA GLU A 27 7.06 -5.74 -6.20
C GLU A 27 7.86 -5.67 -7.51
N PRO A 28 8.45 -6.79 -7.96
CA PRO A 28 9.28 -6.84 -9.16
C PRO A 28 8.43 -6.91 -10.44
N ILE A 29 7.77 -5.82 -10.82
CA ILE A 29 6.81 -5.77 -11.94
C ILE A 29 7.40 -6.30 -13.23
N ASP A 30 8.67 -6.01 -13.55
CA ASP A 30 9.34 -6.54 -14.75
C ASP A 30 9.38 -8.06 -14.77
N GLN A 31 9.62 -8.71 -13.64
CA GLN A 31 9.65 -10.18 -13.52
C GLN A 31 8.23 -10.75 -13.60
N ILE A 32 7.26 -10.10 -12.97
CA ILE A 32 5.85 -10.46 -13.02
C ILE A 32 5.35 -10.45 -14.46
N VAL A 33 5.60 -9.36 -15.19
CA VAL A 33 5.24 -9.24 -16.61
C VAL A 33 5.88 -10.35 -17.45
N LYS A 34 7.17 -10.64 -17.24
CA LYS A 34 7.86 -11.73 -17.94
C LYS A 34 7.22 -13.09 -17.65
N THR A 35 6.86 -13.36 -16.41
CA THR A 35 6.21 -14.62 -16.01
C THR A 35 4.84 -14.78 -16.66
N VAL A 36 4.00 -13.74 -16.65
CA VAL A 36 2.68 -13.77 -17.28
C VAL A 36 2.79 -13.95 -18.79
N ARG A 37 3.72 -13.25 -19.45
CA ARG A 37 3.95 -13.40 -20.89
C ARG A 37 4.46 -14.79 -21.28
N HIS A 38 5.31 -15.36 -20.45
CA HIS A 38 5.76 -16.74 -20.67
C HIS A 38 4.58 -17.71 -20.57
N TYR A 39 3.73 -17.54 -19.56
CA TYR A 39 2.52 -18.34 -19.40
C TYR A 39 1.57 -18.24 -20.61
N ARG A 40 1.30 -17.02 -21.10
CA ARG A 40 0.50 -16.81 -22.33
C ARG A 40 1.05 -17.61 -23.52
N LYS A 41 2.37 -17.51 -23.78
CA LYS A 41 3.03 -18.22 -24.88
C LYS A 41 2.94 -19.74 -24.75
N GLU A 42 3.07 -20.28 -23.56
CA GLU A 42 2.96 -21.71 -23.32
C GLU A 42 1.52 -22.21 -23.53
N ASN A 43 0.52 -21.43 -23.13
CA ASN A 43 -0.88 -21.79 -23.36
C ASN A 43 -1.24 -21.80 -24.85
N VAL A 44 -0.78 -20.83 -25.62
CA VAL A 44 -0.97 -20.80 -27.08
C VAL A 44 -0.35 -22.04 -27.72
N LYS A 45 0.86 -22.44 -27.33
CA LYS A 45 1.51 -23.66 -27.85
C LYS A 45 0.76 -24.94 -27.51
N LYS A 46 0.07 -25.00 -26.38
CA LYS A 46 -0.72 -26.14 -25.94
C LYS A 46 -2.12 -26.18 -26.56
N GLY A 47 -2.46 -25.22 -27.42
CA GLY A 47 -3.80 -25.14 -28.03
C GLY A 47 -4.90 -24.83 -27.02
N ILE A 48 -4.55 -24.29 -25.86
CA ILE A 48 -5.53 -23.81 -24.86
C ILE A 48 -6.12 -22.53 -25.43
N GLU A 49 -7.30 -22.64 -26.03
CA GLU A 49 -8.05 -21.49 -26.49
C GLU A 49 -8.42 -20.61 -25.29
N ASN A 50 -8.27 -19.29 -25.47
CA ASN A 50 -8.81 -18.35 -24.50
C ASN A 50 -10.32 -18.56 -24.42
N THR A 51 -10.80 -19.05 -23.28
CA THR A 51 -12.22 -19.41 -23.07
C THR A 51 -13.19 -18.22 -23.11
N VAL A 52 -12.68 -17.01 -23.27
CA VAL A 52 -13.47 -15.78 -23.36
C VAL A 52 -13.74 -15.50 -24.84
N LYS A 53 -14.84 -16.05 -25.35
CA LYS A 53 -15.23 -16.05 -26.79
C LYS A 53 -15.32 -14.64 -27.42
N ASP A 54 -15.63 -13.59 -26.66
CA ASP A 54 -15.85 -12.23 -27.16
C ASP A 54 -14.57 -11.38 -27.29
N PHE A 55 -13.41 -11.90 -26.87
CA PHE A 55 -12.13 -11.18 -26.86
C PHE A 55 -11.01 -11.97 -27.56
N SER A 56 -11.32 -12.55 -28.70
CA SER A 56 -10.44 -13.47 -29.46
C SER A 56 -9.08 -12.87 -29.86
N LEU A 57 -8.89 -11.56 -29.77
CA LEU A 57 -7.63 -10.85 -30.08
C LEU A 57 -6.79 -10.54 -28.85
N LEU A 58 -7.26 -10.85 -27.63
CA LEU A 58 -6.55 -10.55 -26.40
C LEU A 58 -5.83 -11.79 -25.87
N GLU A 59 -4.59 -11.59 -25.46
CA GLU A 59 -3.81 -12.62 -24.76
C GLU A 59 -4.07 -12.49 -23.25
N TYR A 60 -4.70 -13.50 -22.66
CA TYR A 60 -4.96 -13.58 -21.21
C TYR A 60 -3.88 -14.35 -20.46
N PRO A 61 -3.71 -14.06 -19.17
CA PRO A 61 -4.36 -13.02 -18.36
C PRO A 61 -3.84 -11.62 -18.67
N LEU A 62 -4.70 -10.58 -18.57
CA LEU A 62 -4.27 -9.18 -18.63
C LEU A 62 -3.46 -8.81 -17.40
N ILE A 63 -2.54 -7.88 -17.54
CA ILE A 63 -1.72 -7.39 -16.42
C ILE A 63 -2.24 -6.02 -16.02
N HIS A 64 -2.72 -5.91 -14.78
CA HIS A 64 -3.07 -4.66 -14.12
C HIS A 64 -2.03 -4.35 -13.04
N VAL A 65 -1.54 -3.12 -13.04
CA VAL A 65 -0.63 -2.62 -12.00
C VAL A 65 -1.31 -1.49 -11.24
N ASP A 66 -1.49 -1.68 -9.93
CA ASP A 66 -1.83 -0.56 -9.06
C ASP A 66 -0.54 0.17 -8.65
N ALA A 67 -0.29 1.32 -9.29
CA ALA A 67 0.87 2.17 -9.02
C ALA A 67 0.56 3.31 -8.04
N THR A 68 -0.61 3.29 -7.38
CA THR A 68 -1.09 4.36 -6.50
C THR A 68 -0.08 4.74 -5.41
N GLN A 69 0.54 3.78 -4.75
CA GLN A 69 1.54 4.05 -3.72
C GLN A 69 2.94 4.29 -4.30
N ALA A 70 3.23 3.70 -5.45
CA ALA A 70 4.55 3.74 -6.07
C ALA A 70 4.83 5.04 -6.80
N PHE A 71 3.82 5.64 -7.46
CA PHE A 71 4.00 6.73 -8.42
C PHE A 71 4.75 7.93 -7.86
N GLN A 72 4.58 8.24 -6.59
CA GLN A 72 5.24 9.38 -5.95
C GLN A 72 6.77 9.19 -5.84
N TYR A 73 7.24 7.95 -5.68
CA TYR A 73 8.63 7.66 -5.30
C TYR A 73 9.39 6.81 -6.31
N LEU A 74 8.69 6.08 -7.17
CA LEU A 74 9.29 5.16 -8.12
C LEU A 74 8.97 5.60 -9.55
N PRO A 75 9.87 5.33 -10.50
CA PRO A 75 9.55 5.51 -11.91
C PRO A 75 8.44 4.52 -12.30
N VAL A 76 7.35 5.05 -12.81
CA VAL A 76 6.23 4.27 -13.33
C VAL A 76 6.23 4.37 -14.85
N ARG A 77 6.22 3.24 -15.52
CA ARG A 77 6.30 3.15 -16.98
C ARG A 77 5.18 2.24 -17.49
N ILE A 78 4.51 2.66 -18.56
CA ILE A 78 3.44 1.89 -19.22
C ILE A 78 3.92 1.18 -20.48
N VAL A 79 5.10 1.56 -21.00
CA VAL A 79 5.64 1.05 -22.25
C VAL A 79 6.64 -0.09 -22.03
N LYS A 80 7.45 0.01 -20.99
CA LYS A 80 8.39 -1.04 -20.58
C LYS A 80 8.50 -1.06 -19.05
N PRO A 81 8.02 -2.13 -18.37
CA PRO A 81 7.33 -3.30 -18.96
C PRO A 81 5.96 -2.90 -19.53
N GLU A 82 5.53 -3.60 -20.57
CA GLU A 82 4.20 -3.36 -21.14
C GLU A 82 3.14 -3.97 -20.21
N VAL A 83 2.31 -3.12 -19.63
CA VAL A 83 1.12 -3.50 -18.87
C VAL A 83 -0.12 -3.10 -19.64
N GLU A 84 -1.20 -3.83 -19.46
CA GLU A 84 -2.45 -3.54 -20.15
C GLU A 84 -3.30 -2.51 -19.40
N LEU A 85 -3.23 -2.52 -18.08
CA LEU A 85 -4.02 -1.65 -17.20
C LEU A 85 -3.13 -1.08 -16.10
N MET A 86 -3.37 0.19 -15.73
CA MET A 86 -2.67 0.80 -14.59
C MET A 86 -3.55 1.79 -13.88
N THR A 87 -3.56 1.71 -12.54
CA THR A 87 -4.30 2.64 -11.68
C THR A 87 -3.37 3.62 -10.98
N LEU A 88 -3.79 4.90 -10.95
CA LEU A 88 -3.19 5.98 -10.17
C LEU A 88 -4.26 6.75 -9.40
N SER A 89 -3.94 7.25 -8.21
CA SER A 89 -4.86 8.08 -7.42
C SER A 89 -4.24 9.44 -7.11
N SER A 90 -4.97 10.50 -7.43
CA SER A 90 -4.57 11.89 -7.21
C SER A 90 -4.28 12.19 -5.74
N GLY A 91 -5.12 11.72 -4.82
CA GLY A 91 -4.98 11.94 -3.39
C GLY A 91 -3.72 11.32 -2.76
N LYS A 92 -2.98 10.49 -3.49
CA LYS A 92 -1.71 9.88 -3.02
C LYS A 92 -0.47 10.62 -3.52
N ILE A 93 -0.66 11.65 -4.33
CA ILE A 93 0.42 12.47 -4.89
C ILE A 93 0.20 13.98 -4.65
N TYR A 94 -0.49 14.32 -3.57
CA TYR A 94 -0.84 15.69 -3.18
C TYR A 94 -1.79 16.43 -4.14
N GLY A 95 -2.45 15.72 -5.04
CA GLY A 95 -3.50 16.26 -5.90
C GLY A 95 -4.87 16.26 -5.22
N PRO A 96 -5.91 16.76 -5.90
CA PRO A 96 -7.26 16.83 -5.37
C PRO A 96 -7.80 15.43 -5.06
N ARG A 97 -8.58 15.31 -3.98
CA ARG A 97 -9.29 14.08 -3.64
C ARG A 97 -10.52 13.90 -4.56
N GLY A 98 -10.97 12.67 -4.71
CA GLY A 98 -12.16 12.34 -5.48
C GLY A 98 -11.90 12.04 -6.96
N ILE A 99 -10.64 11.99 -7.39
CA ILE A 99 -10.26 11.60 -8.75
C ILE A 99 -9.13 10.56 -8.76
N ALA A 100 -9.25 9.60 -9.67
CA ALA A 100 -8.24 8.60 -9.98
C ALA A 100 -8.17 8.42 -11.50
N LEU A 101 -7.11 7.75 -11.99
CA LEU A 101 -6.89 7.47 -13.39
C LEU A 101 -6.75 5.96 -13.57
N LEU A 102 -7.42 5.42 -14.57
CA LEU A 102 -7.17 4.09 -15.10
C LEU A 102 -6.60 4.22 -16.52
N PHE A 103 -5.33 3.88 -16.69
CA PHE A 103 -4.77 3.66 -18.02
C PHE A 103 -5.27 2.32 -18.54
N VAL A 104 -5.77 2.34 -19.77
CA VAL A 104 -6.24 1.15 -20.51
C VAL A 104 -5.57 1.16 -21.88
N ARG A 105 -4.87 0.09 -22.23
CA ARG A 105 -4.25 -0.06 -23.56
C ARG A 105 -5.32 -0.07 -24.66
N ASN A 106 -5.04 0.54 -25.81
CA ASN A 106 -6.03 0.78 -26.86
C ASN A 106 -6.78 -0.46 -27.37
N ASN A 107 -6.11 -1.63 -27.36
CA ASN A 107 -6.72 -2.87 -27.84
C ASN A 107 -7.54 -3.62 -26.77
N ILE A 108 -7.71 -3.05 -25.57
CA ILE A 108 -8.47 -3.69 -24.50
C ILE A 108 -9.94 -3.25 -24.58
N GLY A 109 -10.84 -4.20 -24.75
CA GLY A 109 -12.27 -3.99 -24.63
C GLY A 109 -12.64 -3.65 -23.18
N PHE A 110 -13.53 -2.68 -23.01
CA PHE A 110 -13.95 -2.20 -21.71
C PHE A 110 -15.45 -1.94 -21.68
N THR A 111 -16.18 -2.67 -20.85
CA THR A 111 -17.60 -2.42 -20.61
C THR A 111 -17.74 -1.43 -19.45
N PRO A 112 -18.35 -0.25 -19.66
CA PRO A 112 -18.49 0.75 -18.61
C PRO A 112 -19.42 0.25 -17.50
N THR A 113 -18.98 0.34 -16.25
CA THR A 113 -19.83 0.09 -15.08
C THR A 113 -20.78 1.24 -14.78
N MET A 114 -20.48 2.43 -15.32
CA MET A 114 -21.33 3.63 -15.28
C MET A 114 -21.68 4.04 -16.72
N PRO A 115 -22.71 3.45 -17.32
CA PRO A 115 -23.13 3.80 -18.68
C PRO A 115 -23.70 5.22 -18.71
N GLY A 116 -23.67 5.86 -19.89
CA GLY A 116 -24.17 7.23 -20.08
C GLY A 116 -23.82 7.77 -21.46
N GLY A 117 -23.42 9.02 -21.52
CA GLY A 117 -22.96 9.67 -22.75
C GLY A 117 -21.60 9.16 -23.22
N GLY A 118 -21.08 9.77 -24.28
CA GLY A 118 -19.80 9.39 -24.90
C GLY A 118 -18.54 9.84 -24.18
N GLN A 119 -18.65 10.31 -22.93
CA GLN A 119 -17.50 10.79 -22.15
C GLN A 119 -16.46 9.68 -21.95
N GLU A 120 -15.19 10.06 -21.82
CA GLU A 120 -14.06 9.13 -21.70
C GLU A 120 -14.03 8.06 -22.82
N GLY A 121 -14.45 8.44 -24.03
CA GLY A 121 -14.58 7.50 -25.15
C GLY A 121 -15.63 6.41 -24.94
N GLY A 122 -16.71 6.73 -24.23
CA GLY A 122 -17.79 5.78 -23.88
C GLY A 122 -17.47 4.84 -22.73
N ARG A 123 -16.34 5.02 -22.06
CA ARG A 123 -15.88 4.14 -20.98
C ARG A 123 -16.42 4.50 -19.60
N ARG A 124 -16.84 5.76 -19.42
CA ARG A 124 -17.38 6.25 -18.16
C ARG A 124 -18.33 7.42 -18.43
N GLY A 125 -19.62 7.22 -18.20
CA GLY A 125 -20.65 8.26 -18.37
C GLY A 125 -20.59 9.34 -17.30
N GLY A 126 -21.18 10.49 -17.58
CA GLY A 126 -21.24 11.68 -16.73
C GLY A 126 -20.21 12.74 -17.15
N THR A 127 -20.58 14.02 -16.95
CA THR A 127 -19.72 15.16 -17.27
C THR A 127 -18.38 15.05 -16.55
N GLU A 128 -17.29 15.29 -17.26
CA GLU A 128 -15.93 15.19 -16.72
C GLU A 128 -15.71 16.26 -15.65
N ALA A 129 -15.13 15.87 -14.54
CA ALA A 129 -14.76 16.77 -13.44
C ALA A 129 -13.49 17.57 -13.80
N THR A 130 -13.60 18.51 -14.75
CA THR A 130 -12.47 19.20 -15.40
C THR A 130 -11.50 19.83 -14.39
N SER A 131 -12.02 20.47 -13.33
CA SER A 131 -11.17 21.06 -12.29
C SER A 131 -10.31 20.04 -11.56
N LEU A 132 -10.87 18.85 -11.27
CA LEU A 132 -10.13 17.76 -10.63
C LEU A 132 -9.10 17.15 -11.59
N ILE A 133 -9.46 17.02 -12.89
CA ILE A 133 -8.56 16.51 -13.93
C ILE A 133 -7.34 17.43 -14.07
N VAL A 134 -7.54 18.73 -14.18
CA VAL A 134 -6.46 19.71 -14.29
C VAL A 134 -5.59 19.72 -13.02
N GLY A 135 -6.21 19.68 -11.85
CA GLY A 135 -5.48 19.58 -10.57
C GLY A 135 -4.68 18.28 -10.46
N PHE A 136 -5.21 17.16 -10.95
CA PHE A 136 -4.48 15.89 -10.98
C PHE A 136 -3.31 15.93 -11.96
N ALA A 137 -3.51 16.46 -13.16
CA ALA A 137 -2.44 16.63 -14.14
C ALA A 137 -1.28 17.46 -13.57
N LYS A 138 -1.59 18.57 -12.88
CA LYS A 138 -0.57 19.39 -12.21
C LYS A 138 0.18 18.62 -11.12
N ALA A 139 -0.54 17.85 -10.31
CA ALA A 139 0.08 17.00 -9.28
C ALA A 139 1.00 15.92 -9.88
N VAL A 140 0.67 15.36 -11.05
CA VAL A 140 1.52 14.44 -11.79
C VAL A 140 2.81 15.12 -12.24
N GLU A 141 2.73 16.29 -12.86
CA GLU A 141 3.89 17.07 -13.31
C GLU A 141 4.87 17.35 -12.16
N GLU A 142 4.36 17.89 -11.06
CA GLU A 142 5.16 18.21 -9.87
C GLU A 142 5.76 16.97 -9.23
N THR A 143 4.99 15.89 -9.16
CA THR A 143 5.48 14.63 -8.61
C THR A 143 6.62 14.08 -9.44
N VAL A 144 6.52 14.09 -10.77
CA VAL A 144 7.60 13.64 -11.66
C VAL A 144 8.84 14.50 -11.51
N ALA A 145 8.70 15.83 -11.42
CA ALA A 145 9.82 16.76 -11.26
C ALA A 145 10.55 16.59 -9.91
N LEU A 146 9.81 16.27 -8.83
CA LEU A 146 10.38 16.19 -7.49
C LEU A 146 10.76 14.76 -7.05
N ARG A 147 10.33 13.74 -7.77
CA ARG A 147 10.40 12.32 -7.38
C ARG A 147 11.78 11.89 -6.89
N GLU A 148 12.80 12.12 -7.68
CA GLU A 148 14.16 11.67 -7.36
C GLU A 148 14.68 12.33 -6.08
N LYS A 149 14.55 13.65 -6.00
CA LYS A 149 14.96 14.44 -4.83
C LYS A 149 14.27 13.98 -3.57
N GLU A 150 12.94 13.80 -3.62
CA GLU A 150 12.13 13.35 -2.49
C GLU A 150 12.43 11.90 -2.10
N SER A 151 12.64 11.02 -3.06
CA SER A 151 13.00 9.63 -2.79
C SER A 151 14.35 9.54 -2.08
N ILE A 152 15.35 10.31 -2.49
CA ILE A 152 16.65 10.35 -1.83
C ILE A 152 16.52 10.92 -0.40
N ARG A 153 15.78 12.01 -0.24
CA ARG A 153 15.55 12.63 1.06
C ARG A 153 14.85 11.69 2.04
N LEU A 154 13.76 11.07 1.61
CA LEU A 154 12.97 10.17 2.45
C LEU A 154 13.69 8.85 2.75
N LYS A 155 14.54 8.36 1.86
CA LYS A 155 15.42 7.23 2.18
C LYS A 155 16.31 7.53 3.39
N LYS A 156 16.88 8.71 3.49
CA LYS A 156 17.67 9.13 4.67
C LYS A 156 16.82 9.16 5.94
N VAL A 157 15.63 9.74 5.85
CA VAL A 157 14.65 9.79 6.96
C VAL A 157 14.24 8.39 7.40
N LEU A 158 14.00 7.49 6.46
CA LEU A 158 13.67 6.08 6.73
C LEU A 158 14.81 5.35 7.45
N GLU A 159 16.04 5.52 6.99
CA GLU A 159 17.20 4.87 7.64
C GLU A 159 17.43 5.36 9.06
N ILE A 160 17.25 6.68 9.30
CA ILE A 160 17.26 7.22 10.66
C ILE A 160 16.14 6.58 11.49
N GLY A 161 14.94 6.45 10.93
CA GLY A 161 13.83 5.78 11.60
C GLY A 161 14.15 4.34 12.00
N LYS A 162 14.75 3.57 11.11
CA LYS A 162 15.18 2.18 11.40
C LYS A 162 16.24 2.12 12.50
N ILE A 163 17.25 3.00 12.46
CA ILE A 163 18.32 3.06 13.46
C ILE A 163 17.73 3.42 14.84
N GLU A 164 16.89 4.44 14.91
CA GLU A 164 16.26 4.84 16.18
C GLU A 164 15.33 3.77 16.73
N LEU A 165 14.57 3.08 15.84
CA LEU A 165 13.71 1.97 16.20
C LEU A 165 14.51 0.84 16.84
N ALA A 166 15.55 0.38 16.16
CA ALA A 166 16.42 -0.70 16.67
C ALA A 166 17.10 -0.33 18.00
N LYS A 167 17.47 0.95 18.17
CA LYS A 167 18.11 1.45 19.40
C LYS A 167 17.15 1.52 20.58
N LYS A 168 15.92 2.04 20.34
CA LYS A 168 14.96 2.35 21.43
C LYS A 168 14.00 1.20 21.71
N ILE A 169 13.71 0.38 20.72
CA ILE A 169 12.79 -0.76 20.82
C ILE A 169 13.43 -1.97 20.13
N PRO A 170 14.44 -2.61 20.76
CA PRO A 170 15.18 -3.72 20.13
C PRO A 170 14.30 -4.94 19.78
N THR A 171 13.14 -5.07 20.42
CA THR A 171 12.15 -6.13 20.15
C THR A 171 11.27 -5.84 18.95
N ALA A 172 11.31 -4.62 18.40
CA ALA A 172 10.51 -4.27 17.23
C ALA A 172 11.02 -5.03 16.00
N LYS A 173 10.07 -5.59 15.23
CA LYS A 173 10.35 -6.33 14.00
C LYS A 173 9.90 -5.50 12.81
N LEU A 174 10.82 -5.14 11.90
CA LEU A 174 10.47 -4.46 10.65
C LEU A 174 9.61 -5.37 9.78
N LEU A 175 8.46 -4.88 9.34
CA LEU A 175 7.55 -5.61 8.47
C LEU A 175 7.78 -5.26 7.00
N GLY A 176 7.66 -6.27 6.12
CA GLY A 176 7.97 -6.15 4.70
C GLY A 176 9.46 -6.23 4.38
N HIS A 177 9.80 -6.03 3.10
CA HIS A 177 11.18 -6.20 2.63
C HIS A 177 12.13 -5.15 3.27
N PRO A 178 13.28 -5.53 3.79
CA PRO A 178 14.16 -4.64 4.56
C PRO A 178 14.77 -3.49 3.74
N THR A 179 15.02 -3.71 2.45
CA THR A 179 15.68 -2.74 1.56
C THR A 179 14.83 -2.37 0.33
N ASN A 180 14.15 -3.36 -0.28
CA ASN A 180 13.31 -3.12 -1.46
C ASN A 180 11.92 -2.63 -1.03
N ARG A 181 11.87 -1.40 -0.53
CA ARG A 181 10.67 -0.78 0.01
C ARG A 181 10.55 0.70 -0.33
N LEU A 182 9.33 1.22 -0.25
CA LEU A 182 9.05 2.65 -0.42
C LEU A 182 9.82 3.49 0.62
N PRO A 183 10.39 4.62 0.22
CA PRO A 183 11.20 5.46 1.12
C PRO A 183 10.38 6.18 2.19
N ASN A 184 9.07 6.25 2.02
CA ASN A 184 8.14 6.94 2.91
C ASN A 184 7.42 6.03 3.90
N ASN A 185 7.76 4.74 3.95
CA ASN A 185 7.03 3.76 4.73
C ASN A 185 7.94 3.07 5.75
N LEU A 186 7.63 3.23 7.02
CA LEU A 186 8.22 2.48 8.12
C LEU A 186 7.10 1.74 8.86
N CYS A 187 6.92 0.46 8.54
CA CYS A 187 5.96 -0.43 9.18
C CYS A 187 6.72 -1.47 10.01
N PHE A 188 6.30 -1.66 11.25
CA PHE A 188 6.93 -2.60 12.18
C PHE A 188 5.92 -3.12 13.19
N SER A 189 6.23 -4.26 13.81
CA SER A 189 5.47 -4.81 14.94
C SER A 189 6.28 -4.78 16.22
N ILE A 190 5.57 -4.76 17.34
CA ILE A 190 6.13 -4.83 18.71
C ILE A 190 5.34 -5.92 19.43
N GLU A 191 6.06 -6.89 19.98
CA GLU A 191 5.49 -8.05 20.67
C GLU A 191 4.74 -7.65 21.95
N ASP A 192 3.58 -8.26 22.15
CA ASP A 192 2.72 -8.09 23.34
C ASP A 192 2.27 -6.64 23.61
N VAL A 193 2.06 -5.85 22.56
CA VAL A 193 1.54 -4.48 22.69
C VAL A 193 0.33 -4.33 21.77
N GLU A 194 -0.70 -3.62 22.24
CA GLU A 194 -1.90 -3.37 21.43
C GLU A 194 -1.66 -2.24 20.42
N SER A 195 -1.99 -2.49 19.13
CA SER A 195 -1.81 -1.53 18.04
C SER A 195 -2.56 -0.22 18.27
N GLU A 196 -3.81 -0.31 18.69
CA GLU A 196 -4.68 0.85 18.90
C GLU A 196 -4.18 1.73 20.04
N TYR A 197 -3.70 1.12 21.12
CA TYR A 197 -3.10 1.85 22.23
C TYR A 197 -1.91 2.70 21.76
N LEU A 198 -1.00 2.13 20.96
CA LEU A 198 0.14 2.87 20.42
C LEU A 198 -0.29 4.06 19.56
N VAL A 199 -1.30 3.87 18.69
CA VAL A 199 -1.82 4.94 17.83
C VAL A 199 -2.51 6.03 18.65
N LEU A 200 -3.23 5.67 19.72
CA LEU A 200 -3.86 6.63 20.61
C LEU A 200 -2.83 7.48 21.40
N GLU A 201 -1.78 6.85 21.95
CA GLU A 201 -0.68 7.55 22.62
C GLU A 201 0.06 8.51 21.66
N LEU A 202 0.30 8.08 20.43
CA LEU A 202 0.86 8.95 19.38
C LEU A 202 -0.07 10.14 19.08
N SER A 203 -1.37 9.87 18.90
CA SER A 203 -2.37 10.89 18.60
C SER A 203 -2.48 11.93 19.71
N ALA A 204 -2.42 11.53 20.99
CA ALA A 204 -2.38 12.40 22.14
C ALA A 204 -1.17 13.36 22.12
N LYS A 205 -0.08 12.96 21.47
CA LYS A 205 1.12 13.79 21.24
C LYS A 205 1.13 14.47 19.86
N LYS A 206 -0.02 14.53 19.16
CA LYS A 206 -0.19 15.12 17.81
C LYS A 206 0.71 14.47 16.75
N ILE A 207 0.92 13.16 16.86
CA ILE A 207 1.61 12.33 15.89
C ILE A 207 0.59 11.35 15.34
N TYR A 208 0.29 11.47 14.03
CA TYR A 208 -0.73 10.67 13.39
C TYR A 208 -0.10 9.49 12.66
N ALA A 209 -0.36 8.29 13.14
CA ALA A 209 0.10 7.02 12.58
C ALA A 209 -1.08 6.10 12.29
N SER A 210 -0.83 5.00 11.63
CA SER A 210 -1.83 3.95 11.40
C SER A 210 -1.40 2.66 12.07
N SER A 211 -2.34 1.95 12.67
CA SER A 211 -2.11 0.63 13.25
C SER A 211 -2.24 -0.48 12.21
N ARG A 212 -3.18 -0.33 11.27
CA ARG A 212 -3.58 -1.32 10.25
C ARG A 212 -4.02 -0.61 8.98
N SER A 213 -4.51 -1.34 7.99
CA SER A 213 -5.15 -0.75 6.81
C SER A 213 -6.31 0.15 7.21
N SER A 214 -6.23 1.43 6.82
CA SER A 214 -7.28 2.43 7.08
C SER A 214 -8.59 2.18 6.30
N CYS A 215 -8.64 1.12 5.49
CA CYS A 215 -9.76 0.81 4.60
C CYS A 215 -10.77 -0.17 5.18
N LYS A 216 -10.59 -0.65 6.39
CA LYS A 216 -11.60 -1.46 7.08
C LYS A 216 -12.51 -0.55 7.90
N SER A 217 -13.46 0.10 7.23
CA SER A 217 -14.64 0.69 7.86
C SER A 217 -15.74 -0.36 7.89
N GLU A 218 -16.28 -0.61 9.09
CA GLU A 218 -17.67 -1.05 9.28
C GLU A 218 -18.11 -2.38 8.64
N SER A 219 -17.38 -3.47 8.80
CA SER A 219 -18.04 -4.78 8.78
C SER A 219 -18.41 -5.18 10.20
N THR A 220 -19.70 -5.19 10.44
CA THR A 220 -20.40 -5.62 11.66
C THR A 220 -20.18 -7.11 11.93
N SER A 221 -19.05 -7.49 12.45
CA SER A 221 -18.85 -8.78 13.11
C SER A 221 -17.71 -8.66 14.11
N ASP A 222 -17.96 -9.09 15.33
CA ASP A 222 -17.12 -9.03 16.53
C ASP A 222 -15.78 -9.80 16.46
N SER A 223 -15.21 -10.00 15.29
CA SER A 223 -13.86 -10.54 15.15
C SER A 223 -12.91 -9.40 14.77
N GLU A 224 -11.97 -9.08 15.65
CA GLU A 224 -10.76 -8.29 15.35
C GLU A 224 -10.00 -8.96 14.19
N VAL A 225 -10.41 -8.66 12.94
CA VAL A 225 -9.76 -9.24 11.78
C VAL A 225 -8.45 -8.50 11.56
N ASP A 226 -7.35 -9.15 11.88
CA ASP A 226 -6.01 -8.69 11.59
C ASP A 226 -5.82 -8.34 10.11
N SER A 227 -4.84 -7.47 9.82
CA SER A 227 -4.49 -7.18 8.43
C SER A 227 -4.10 -8.47 7.70
N HIS A 228 -4.85 -8.81 6.64
CA HIS A 228 -4.53 -9.97 5.80
C HIS A 228 -3.11 -9.88 5.20
N VAL A 229 -2.56 -8.67 5.00
CA VAL A 229 -1.18 -8.45 4.54
C VAL A 229 -0.19 -8.88 5.61
N ILE A 230 -0.42 -8.46 6.87
CA ILE A 230 0.47 -8.80 7.99
C ILE A 230 0.43 -10.31 8.24
N MET A 231 -0.76 -10.92 8.22
CA MET A 231 -0.91 -12.37 8.38
C MET A 231 -0.23 -13.14 7.24
N ALA A 232 -0.36 -12.68 5.99
CA ALA A 232 0.26 -13.33 4.84
C ALA A 232 1.80 -13.34 4.88
N ILE A 233 2.42 -12.38 5.56
CA ILE A 233 3.88 -12.35 5.75
C ILE A 233 4.34 -13.01 7.07
N GLY A 234 3.45 -13.74 7.75
CA GLY A 234 3.77 -14.45 8.99
C GLY A 234 3.79 -13.56 10.24
N GLY A 235 3.10 -12.42 10.21
CA GLY A 235 2.91 -11.58 11.39
C GLY A 235 1.99 -12.23 12.41
N SER A 236 2.14 -11.83 13.68
CA SER A 236 1.32 -12.32 14.79
C SER A 236 0.13 -11.39 15.05
N PRO A 237 -1.08 -11.93 15.31
CA PRO A 237 -2.23 -11.14 15.67
C PRO A 237 -2.07 -10.43 17.04
N THR A 238 -1.20 -10.94 17.90
CA THR A 238 -0.92 -10.37 19.23
C THR A 238 0.10 -9.25 19.22
N ASP A 239 0.81 -9.06 18.11
CA ASP A 239 1.85 -8.03 18.00
C ASP A 239 1.22 -6.67 17.61
N GLY A 240 1.56 -5.63 18.35
CA GLY A 240 1.16 -4.27 18.01
C GLY A 240 1.86 -3.79 16.74
N THR A 241 1.09 -3.46 15.71
CA THR A 241 1.61 -2.96 14.44
C THR A 241 1.46 -1.45 14.34
N VAL A 242 2.52 -0.77 13.97
CA VAL A 242 2.55 0.68 13.69
C VAL A 242 3.13 0.94 12.31
N ARG A 243 2.44 1.76 11.52
CA ARG A 243 2.94 2.28 10.25
C ARG A 243 3.10 3.80 10.36
N LEU A 244 4.34 4.25 10.20
CA LEU A 244 4.67 5.66 10.00
C LEU A 244 4.79 5.93 8.50
N SER A 245 4.04 6.90 8.00
CA SER A 245 4.07 7.35 6.61
C SER A 245 4.64 8.75 6.53
N PHE A 246 5.77 8.92 5.83
CA PHE A 246 6.49 10.18 5.74
C PHE A 246 6.02 10.99 4.53
N GLY A 247 5.86 12.29 4.71
CA GLY A 247 5.48 13.23 3.66
C GLY A 247 6.58 14.23 3.31
N ARG A 248 6.25 15.19 2.44
CA ARG A 248 7.17 16.25 1.99
C ARG A 248 7.75 17.07 3.13
N ASP A 249 6.95 17.32 4.17
CA ASP A 249 7.34 18.18 5.31
C ASP A 249 7.96 17.38 6.47
N THR A 250 7.96 16.05 6.39
CA THR A 250 8.52 15.19 7.44
C THR A 250 10.04 15.38 7.56
N LYS A 251 10.49 15.73 8.77
CA LYS A 251 11.89 15.95 9.13
C LYS A 251 12.43 14.75 9.93
N GLU A 252 13.74 14.65 10.02
CA GLU A 252 14.42 13.64 10.87
C GLU A 252 13.99 13.75 12.33
N THR A 253 13.83 14.99 12.83
CA THR A 253 13.37 15.27 14.20
C THR A 253 11.99 14.71 14.49
N ASP A 254 11.09 14.72 13.51
CA ASP A 254 9.73 14.23 13.68
C ASP A 254 9.73 12.72 13.85
N VAL A 255 10.56 12.01 13.05
CA VAL A 255 10.69 10.57 13.13
C VAL A 255 11.35 10.14 14.45
N ARG A 256 12.41 10.84 14.88
CA ARG A 256 13.04 10.59 16.19
C ARG A 256 12.05 10.77 17.34
N ARG A 257 11.23 11.83 17.27
CA ARG A 257 10.17 12.13 18.25
C ARG A 257 9.11 11.03 18.24
N ALA A 258 8.63 10.61 17.07
CA ALA A 258 7.62 9.55 16.95
C ALA A 258 8.11 8.24 17.58
N ILE A 259 9.33 7.83 17.29
CA ILE A 259 9.90 6.59 17.84
C ILE A 259 10.14 6.71 19.35
N ALA A 260 10.52 7.90 19.87
CA ALA A 260 10.62 8.11 21.30
C ALA A 260 9.27 7.95 22.02
N VAL A 261 8.20 8.52 21.48
CA VAL A 261 6.84 8.36 22.02
C VAL A 261 6.39 6.89 21.96
N ILE A 262 6.70 6.17 20.88
CA ILE A 262 6.37 4.74 20.77
C ILE A 262 7.13 3.93 21.82
N ALA A 263 8.40 4.23 22.07
CA ALA A 263 9.20 3.54 23.08
C ALA A 263 8.60 3.78 24.49
N GLU A 264 8.28 5.02 24.84
CA GLU A 264 7.62 5.37 26.11
C GLU A 264 6.29 4.65 26.28
N ALA A 265 5.45 4.64 25.23
CA ALA A 265 4.17 3.94 25.23
C ALA A 265 4.33 2.44 25.38
N THR A 266 5.32 1.83 24.72
CA THR A 266 5.65 0.40 24.83
C THR A 266 6.02 0.03 26.25
N GLU A 267 6.92 0.78 26.91
CA GLU A 267 7.33 0.53 28.28
C GLU A 267 6.14 0.69 29.27
N LYS A 268 5.32 1.73 29.07
CA LYS A 268 4.13 1.96 29.88
C LYS A 268 3.12 0.81 29.75
N TRP A 269 2.90 0.31 28.54
CA TRP A 269 2.04 -0.84 28.30
C TRP A 269 2.57 -2.08 28.97
N LYS A 270 3.83 -2.41 28.80
CA LYS A 270 4.46 -3.60 29.39
C LYS A 270 4.43 -3.56 30.91
N SER A 271 4.71 -2.43 31.52
CA SER A 271 4.63 -2.28 32.99
C SER A 271 3.19 -2.45 33.51
N TRP A 272 2.22 -1.89 32.79
CA TRP A 272 0.80 -2.04 33.13
C TRP A 272 0.32 -3.49 32.97
N SER A 273 0.65 -4.14 31.85
CA SER A 273 0.23 -5.52 31.55
C SER A 273 0.83 -6.53 32.55
N HIS A 274 2.08 -6.32 32.98
CA HIS A 274 2.70 -7.15 34.04
C HIS A 274 2.00 -7.00 35.39
N ALA A 275 1.63 -5.76 35.74
CA ALA A 275 0.93 -5.49 37.01
C ALA A 275 -0.51 -6.06 37.03
N HIS A 276 -1.13 -6.27 35.85
CA HIS A 276 -2.53 -6.68 35.73
C HIS A 276 -2.73 -8.09 35.15
N LYS A 277 -1.67 -8.86 34.94
CA LYS A 277 -1.74 -10.26 34.47
C LYS A 277 -2.58 -11.21 35.36
N VAL A 278 -3.02 -10.75 36.51
CA VAL A 278 -3.85 -11.53 37.45
C VAL A 278 -5.37 -11.35 37.24
N ASN A 279 -5.80 -10.30 36.49
CA ASN A 279 -7.21 -9.98 36.26
C ASN A 279 -7.50 -9.47 34.85
N LEU A 280 -7.31 -10.28 33.83
CA LEU A 280 -7.67 -9.93 32.45
C LEU A 280 -9.19 -10.08 32.20
N THR A 281 -9.95 -9.10 32.70
CA THR A 281 -11.23 -8.69 32.10
C THR A 281 -11.23 -7.17 31.93
N CYS A 282 -10.96 -6.73 30.69
CA CYS A 282 -11.34 -5.44 30.12
C CYS A 282 -10.93 -4.11 30.81
N GLN A 283 -9.73 -3.92 31.30
CA GLN A 283 -9.26 -2.55 31.65
C GLN A 283 -7.97 -2.20 30.90
N LYS A 284 -8.03 -1.20 30.02
CA LYS A 284 -6.85 -0.64 29.32
C LYS A 284 -6.13 0.39 30.19
N PRO A 285 -4.80 0.58 30.05
CA PRO A 285 -4.08 1.63 30.78
C PRO A 285 -4.60 3.03 30.40
N PRO A 286 -4.54 4.01 31.31
CA PRO A 286 -4.99 5.37 31.01
C PRO A 286 -4.10 6.02 29.95
N ILE A 287 -4.71 6.61 28.94
CA ILE A 287 -4.03 7.40 27.91
C ILE A 287 -3.51 8.71 28.53
N SER A 288 -2.30 9.11 28.15
CA SER A 288 -1.72 10.37 28.64
C SER A 288 -2.59 11.57 28.23
N LYS A 289 -3.06 12.33 29.24
CA LYS A 289 -3.72 13.62 28.97
C LYS A 289 -2.63 14.65 28.59
N SER A 290 -2.79 15.25 27.42
CA SER A 290 -1.94 16.36 26.94
C SER A 290 -2.34 17.68 27.55
#